data_4598ca6d41e51378ed6a5ee5ead42fa6
#
_entry.id   4598ca6d41e51378ed6a5ee5ead42fa6
#
_cell.length_a   1.000
_cell.length_b   1.000
_cell.length_c   1.000
_cell.angle_alpha   90.00
_cell.angle_beta   90.00
_cell.angle_gamma   90.00
#
_symmetry.space_group_name_H-M   'P 1'
#
loop_
_entity.id
_entity.type
_entity.pdbx_description
1 polymer ?
#
loop_
_entity_poly.entity_id
_entity_poly.type
_entity_poly.pdbx_seq_one_letter_code
_entity_poly.pdbx_strand_id
1 'polypeptide(L)'
;LCDRRQRQMCIRDRFYSTLALWVGAIILVALIKPKVANKKEIGNIKPREEYFGRSLIFLTISLVQGLIICLGDLYFLKIQCYHPVKFLFAGLCASFVFTFFIYSLVAAWGDIGKAVAVIMLVVQLGGCGGTFPIDVTPAFFRAINPYLPYTFVIDALRECVCGTYGNNYWICLGKLFVYFFIGLLIGTLFRYLFRKPMRFFEKKVEETGLL
;
A
#
# COMPACT_ATOMS: atom_id res chain seq x y z
N LEU A 1 1.32 30.12 15.34
CA LEU A 1 2.77 29.93 15.15
C LEU A 1 3.12 28.51 15.61
N CYS A 2 3.11 27.55 14.67
CA CYS A 2 3.55 26.19 14.94
C CYS A 2 5.04 26.19 15.25
N ASP A 3 5.40 25.76 16.46
CA ASP A 3 6.81 25.65 16.89
C ASP A 3 7.59 24.73 15.94
N ARG A 4 8.87 25.00 15.72
CA ARG A 4 9.74 24.19 14.84
C ARG A 4 9.75 22.70 15.21
N ARG A 5 9.66 22.38 16.51
CA ARG A 5 9.56 21.00 17.00
C ARG A 5 8.24 20.33 16.57
N GLN A 6 7.12 21.04 16.61
CA GLN A 6 5.83 20.53 16.16
C GLN A 6 5.80 20.26 14.65
N ARG A 7 6.42 21.10 13.82
CA ARG A 7 6.53 20.86 12.37
C ARG A 7 7.33 19.60 12.05
N GLN A 8 8.45 19.39 12.73
CA GLN A 8 9.26 18.18 12.53
C GLN A 8 8.54 16.92 12.99
N MET A 9 7.81 16.96 14.12
CA MET A 9 6.96 15.86 14.57
C MET A 9 5.88 15.54 13.54
N CYS A 10 5.13 16.53 13.06
CA CYS A 10 4.08 16.33 12.08
C CYS A 10 4.56 15.76 10.74
N ILE A 11 5.78 16.07 10.29
CA ILE A 11 6.36 15.50 9.07
C ILE A 11 6.71 14.04 9.28
N ARG A 12 7.35 13.73 10.41
CA ARG A 12 7.78 12.38 10.76
C ARG A 12 6.59 11.43 10.97
N ASP A 13 5.56 11.89 11.66
CA ASP A 13 4.40 11.06 12.00
C ASP A 13 3.65 10.61 10.74
N ARG A 14 3.39 11.51 9.79
CA ARG A 14 2.74 11.16 8.50
C ARG A 14 3.52 10.14 7.69
N PHE A 15 4.84 10.25 7.71
CA PHE A 15 5.72 9.29 7.06
C PHE A 15 5.60 7.90 7.69
N TYR A 16 5.64 7.82 9.04
CA TYR A 16 5.53 6.54 9.73
C TYR A 16 4.13 5.92 9.64
N SER A 17 3.07 6.72 9.65
CA SER A 17 1.71 6.23 9.46
C SER A 17 1.55 5.59 8.07
N THR A 18 2.04 6.27 7.03
CA THR A 18 2.02 5.72 5.67
C THR A 18 2.88 4.47 5.55
N LEU A 19 4.05 4.43 6.23
CA LEU A 19 4.91 3.27 6.31
C LEU A 19 4.20 2.09 6.96
N ALA A 20 3.53 2.32 8.08
CA ALA A 20 2.79 1.28 8.80
C ALA A 20 1.67 0.68 7.94
N LEU A 21 0.97 1.49 7.16
CA LEU A 21 -0.07 1.03 6.23
C LEU A 21 0.51 0.12 5.13
N TRP A 22 1.64 0.49 4.54
CA TRP A 22 2.27 -0.32 3.48
C TRP A 22 2.89 -1.60 4.03
N VAL A 23 3.68 -1.51 5.09
CA VAL A 23 4.31 -2.67 5.73
C VAL A 23 3.26 -3.63 6.26
N GLY A 24 2.21 -3.11 6.86
CA GLY A 24 1.09 -3.92 7.34
C GLY A 24 0.39 -4.68 6.22
N ALA A 25 0.22 -4.07 5.05
CA ALA A 25 -0.31 -4.76 3.88
C ALA A 25 0.64 -5.87 3.38
N ILE A 26 1.96 -5.67 3.40
CA ILE A 26 2.95 -6.73 3.07
C ILE A 26 2.84 -7.88 4.06
N ILE A 27 2.82 -7.59 5.38
CA ILE A 27 2.72 -8.61 6.42
C ILE A 27 1.41 -9.40 6.28
N LEU A 28 0.29 -8.71 6.05
CA LEU A 28 -1.00 -9.34 5.86
C LEU A 28 -0.98 -10.35 4.71
N VAL A 29 -0.40 -9.97 3.56
CA VAL A 29 -0.30 -10.85 2.40
C VAL A 29 0.77 -11.94 2.58
N ALA A 30 1.75 -11.74 3.45
CA ALA A 30 2.74 -12.75 3.80
C ALA A 30 2.15 -13.83 4.73
N LEU A 31 1.33 -13.43 5.71
CA LEU A 31 0.72 -14.34 6.68
C LEU A 31 -0.43 -15.17 6.08
N ILE A 32 -1.28 -14.53 5.30
CA ILE A 32 -2.44 -15.19 4.69
C ILE A 32 -2.08 -15.59 3.26
N LYS A 33 -2.03 -16.91 2.99
CA LYS A 33 -1.74 -17.40 1.64
C LYS A 33 -2.81 -16.92 0.64
N PRO A 34 -2.43 -16.25 -0.46
CA PRO A 34 -3.39 -15.74 -1.44
C PRO A 34 -4.04 -16.83 -2.31
N LYS A 35 -3.53 -18.07 -2.24
CA LYS A 35 -4.07 -19.24 -2.97
C LYS A 35 -4.87 -20.14 -2.04
N VAL A 36 -5.96 -20.71 -2.56
CA VAL A 36 -6.78 -21.72 -1.82
C VAL A 36 -6.01 -23.03 -1.74
N ALA A 37 -5.80 -23.55 -0.52
CA ALA A 37 -5.09 -24.80 -0.28
C ALA A 37 -5.84 -26.03 -0.81
N ASN A 38 -7.17 -26.10 -0.65
CA ASN A 38 -7.99 -27.25 -1.03
C ASN A 38 -9.00 -26.90 -2.14
N LYS A 39 -8.55 -26.91 -3.40
CA LYS A 39 -9.47 -26.78 -4.55
C LYS A 39 -10.48 -27.91 -4.70
N LYS A 40 -10.20 -29.09 -4.12
CA LYS A 40 -11.04 -30.28 -4.25
C LYS A 40 -12.36 -30.20 -3.45
N GLU A 41 -12.39 -29.43 -2.36
CA GLU A 41 -13.56 -29.31 -1.48
C GLU A 41 -14.56 -28.23 -1.93
N ILE A 42 -14.11 -27.24 -2.70
CA ILE A 42 -14.91 -26.04 -3.00
C ILE A 42 -15.55 -26.11 -4.42
N GLY A 43 -15.28 -27.18 -5.18
CA GLY A 43 -15.85 -27.36 -6.52
C GLY A 43 -15.16 -26.50 -7.60
N ASN A 44 -15.80 -26.40 -8.76
CA ASN A 44 -15.21 -25.81 -9.98
C ASN A 44 -15.36 -24.26 -10.00
N ILE A 45 -14.64 -23.56 -9.10
CA ILE A 45 -14.67 -22.08 -9.02
C ILE A 45 -13.84 -21.48 -10.14
N LYS A 46 -14.39 -20.47 -10.82
CA LYS A 46 -13.65 -19.71 -11.82
C LYS A 46 -12.50 -18.91 -11.16
N PRO A 47 -11.33 -18.80 -11.82
CA PRO A 47 -10.16 -18.10 -11.25
C PRO A 47 -10.42 -16.64 -10.86
N ARG A 48 -11.42 -15.99 -11.50
CA ARG A 48 -11.81 -14.61 -11.16
C ARG A 48 -12.58 -14.55 -9.85
N GLU A 49 -13.48 -15.48 -9.61
CA GLU A 49 -14.29 -15.56 -8.38
C GLU A 49 -13.38 -15.83 -7.17
N GLU A 50 -12.39 -16.72 -7.33
CA GLU A 50 -11.35 -16.97 -6.32
C GLU A 50 -10.57 -15.69 -5.98
N TYR A 51 -10.20 -14.91 -7.01
CA TYR A 51 -9.43 -13.66 -6.82
C TYR A 51 -10.24 -12.62 -6.05
N PHE A 52 -11.47 -12.33 -6.48
CA PHE A 52 -12.31 -11.33 -5.83
C PHE A 52 -12.78 -11.76 -4.45
N GLY A 53 -13.18 -13.02 -4.28
CA GLY A 53 -13.61 -13.54 -2.98
C GLY A 53 -12.52 -13.45 -1.92
N ARG A 54 -11.27 -13.76 -2.30
CA ARG A 54 -10.13 -13.59 -1.38
C ARG A 54 -9.74 -12.14 -1.17
N SER A 55 -9.79 -11.30 -2.18
CA SER A 55 -9.47 -9.88 -2.03
C SER A 55 -10.33 -9.21 -0.96
N LEU A 56 -11.60 -9.61 -0.82
CA LEU A 56 -12.49 -9.08 0.23
C LEU A 56 -11.97 -9.34 1.64
N ILE A 57 -11.43 -10.54 1.91
CA ILE A 57 -10.85 -10.87 3.22
C ILE A 57 -9.65 -9.95 3.52
N PHE A 58 -8.76 -9.78 2.55
CA PHE A 58 -7.60 -8.89 2.71
C PHE A 58 -8.03 -7.44 2.93
N LEU A 59 -9.03 -6.97 2.19
CA LEU A 59 -9.53 -5.62 2.29
C LEU A 59 -10.23 -5.34 3.63
N THR A 60 -11.03 -6.28 4.14
CA THR A 60 -11.68 -6.11 5.45
C THR A 60 -10.66 -6.01 6.57
N ILE A 61 -9.66 -6.91 6.61
CA ILE A 61 -8.61 -6.88 7.63
C ILE A 61 -7.78 -5.59 7.50
N SER A 62 -7.45 -5.20 6.28
CA SER A 62 -6.69 -3.97 6.00
C SER A 62 -7.43 -2.71 6.43
N LEU A 63 -8.75 -2.63 6.22
CA LEU A 63 -9.54 -1.49 6.69
C LEU A 63 -9.54 -1.39 8.22
N VAL A 64 -9.67 -2.52 8.92
CA VAL A 64 -9.56 -2.56 10.40
C VAL A 64 -8.16 -2.11 10.84
N GLN A 65 -7.10 -2.61 10.19
CA GLN A 65 -5.72 -2.20 10.45
C GLN A 65 -5.52 -0.70 10.21
N GLY A 66 -5.99 -0.17 9.07
CA GLY A 66 -5.91 1.25 8.74
C GLY A 66 -6.64 2.13 9.76
N LEU A 67 -7.80 1.67 10.22
CA LEU A 67 -8.57 2.35 11.25
C LEU A 67 -7.80 2.40 12.58
N ILE A 68 -7.20 1.28 13.00
CA ILE A 68 -6.39 1.21 14.23
C ILE A 68 -5.20 2.16 14.14
N ILE A 69 -4.48 2.18 13.01
CA ILE A 69 -3.32 3.06 12.82
C ILE A 69 -3.76 4.52 12.89
N CYS A 70 -4.78 4.93 12.12
CA CYS A 70 -5.24 6.31 12.10
C CYS A 70 -5.82 6.79 13.42
N LEU A 71 -6.54 5.93 14.14
CA LEU A 71 -7.02 6.25 15.51
C LEU A 71 -5.85 6.32 16.49
N GLY A 72 -4.86 5.42 16.35
CA GLY A 72 -3.62 5.47 17.13
C GLY A 72 -2.89 6.79 16.96
N ASP A 73 -2.75 7.26 15.73
CA ASP A 73 -2.12 8.53 15.41
C ASP A 73 -2.87 9.73 16.04
N LEU A 74 -4.20 9.72 16.00
CA LEU A 74 -5.01 10.80 16.55
C LEU A 74 -5.07 10.78 18.08
N TYR A 75 -5.22 9.60 18.71
CA TYR A 75 -5.43 9.49 20.15
C TYR A 75 -4.14 9.31 20.94
N PHE A 76 -3.21 8.44 20.49
CA PHE A 76 -1.96 8.15 21.20
C PHE A 76 -0.87 9.17 20.86
N LEU A 77 -0.65 9.45 19.58
CA LEU A 77 0.35 10.44 19.15
C LEU A 77 -0.15 11.86 19.26
N LYS A 78 -1.47 12.07 19.49
CA LYS A 78 -2.12 13.39 19.63
C LYS A 78 -1.73 14.34 18.51
N ILE A 79 -1.71 13.83 17.28
CA ILE A 79 -1.40 14.64 16.10
C ILE A 79 -2.44 15.74 15.99
N GLN A 80 -1.98 16.99 15.99
CA GLN A 80 -2.86 18.14 15.80
C GLN A 80 -3.34 18.20 14.35
N CYS A 81 -4.49 17.59 14.06
CA CYS A 81 -5.13 17.64 12.76
C CYS A 81 -6.21 18.70 12.71
N TYR A 82 -6.17 19.57 11.72
CA TYR A 82 -7.24 20.53 11.48
C TYR A 82 -8.53 19.83 11.03
N HIS A 83 -8.40 18.75 10.24
CA HIS A 83 -9.52 17.95 9.75
C HIS A 83 -9.35 16.44 10.08
N PRO A 84 -9.66 15.98 11.31
CA PRO A 84 -9.44 14.59 11.71
C PRO A 84 -10.25 13.57 10.90
N VAL A 85 -11.47 13.92 10.48
CA VAL A 85 -12.31 13.05 9.65
C VAL A 85 -11.68 12.81 8.25
N LYS A 86 -11.13 13.86 7.63
CA LYS A 86 -10.44 13.73 6.35
C LYS A 86 -9.16 12.91 6.48
N PHE A 87 -8.45 13.05 7.61
CA PHE A 87 -7.27 12.26 7.92
C PHE A 87 -7.61 10.76 8.00
N LEU A 88 -8.65 10.41 8.73
CA LEU A 88 -9.15 9.04 8.85
C LEU A 88 -9.56 8.48 7.49
N PHE A 89 -10.29 9.27 6.70
CA PHE A 89 -10.73 8.86 5.37
C PHE A 89 -9.53 8.63 4.41
N ALA A 90 -8.53 9.53 4.40
CA ALA A 90 -7.32 9.36 3.60
C ALA A 90 -6.53 8.11 3.99
N GLY A 91 -6.38 7.83 5.29
CA GLY A 91 -5.73 6.64 5.80
C GLY A 91 -6.45 5.35 5.43
N LEU A 92 -7.78 5.33 5.51
CA LEU A 92 -8.58 4.17 5.07
C LEU A 92 -8.48 3.95 3.56
N CYS A 93 -8.54 5.00 2.75
CA CYS A 93 -8.32 4.92 1.31
C CYS A 93 -6.91 4.39 0.98
N ALA A 94 -5.90 4.87 1.69
CA ALA A 94 -4.52 4.41 1.52
C ALA A 94 -4.38 2.93 1.88
N SER A 95 -4.93 2.49 3.01
CA SER A 95 -4.94 1.10 3.43
C SER A 95 -5.60 0.19 2.39
N PHE A 96 -6.75 0.60 1.89
CA PHE A 96 -7.49 -0.10 0.86
C PHE A 96 -6.67 -0.27 -0.43
N VAL A 97 -6.14 0.83 -0.96
CA VAL A 97 -5.39 0.83 -2.23
C VAL A 97 -4.08 0.06 -2.11
N PHE A 98 -3.31 0.27 -1.04
CA PHE A 98 -2.03 -0.41 -0.82
C PHE A 98 -2.22 -1.91 -0.69
N THR A 99 -3.18 -2.35 0.11
CA THR A 99 -3.43 -3.79 0.29
C THR A 99 -3.92 -4.43 -0.99
N PHE A 100 -4.84 -3.80 -1.71
CA PHE A 100 -5.31 -4.33 -2.97
C PHE A 100 -4.20 -4.43 -4.02
N PHE A 101 -3.35 -3.41 -4.11
CA PHE A 101 -2.22 -3.38 -5.03
C PHE A 101 -1.20 -4.47 -4.70
N ILE A 102 -0.77 -4.59 -3.43
CA ILE A 102 0.17 -5.62 -2.98
C ILE A 102 -0.43 -7.02 -3.15
N TYR A 103 -1.70 -7.20 -2.77
CA TYR A 103 -2.41 -8.46 -3.00
C TYR A 103 -2.42 -8.85 -4.48
N SER A 104 -2.66 -7.90 -5.38
CA SER A 104 -2.67 -8.14 -6.83
C SER A 104 -1.31 -8.56 -7.35
N LEU A 105 -0.22 -7.92 -6.87
CA LEU A 105 1.16 -8.30 -7.19
C LEU A 105 1.45 -9.75 -6.76
N VAL A 106 1.08 -10.09 -5.52
CA VAL A 106 1.34 -11.43 -4.98
C VAL A 106 0.40 -12.47 -5.61
N ALA A 107 -0.83 -12.13 -5.91
CA ALA A 107 -1.75 -13.02 -6.62
C ALA A 107 -1.29 -13.32 -8.06
N ALA A 108 -0.63 -12.35 -8.72
CA ALA A 108 -0.09 -12.50 -10.07
C ALA A 108 1.25 -13.26 -10.07
N TRP A 109 2.18 -12.90 -9.17
CA TRP A 109 3.58 -13.34 -9.20
C TRP A 109 4.02 -14.20 -7.99
N GLY A 110 3.11 -14.55 -7.08
CA GLY A 110 3.43 -15.37 -5.91
C GLY A 110 4.51 -14.72 -5.03
N ASP A 111 5.53 -15.49 -4.66
CA ASP A 111 6.61 -15.00 -3.77
C ASP A 111 7.48 -13.91 -4.42
N ILE A 112 7.63 -13.92 -5.74
CA ILE A 112 8.29 -12.82 -6.48
C ILE A 112 7.50 -11.52 -6.28
N GLY A 113 6.17 -11.58 -6.24
CA GLY A 113 5.32 -10.42 -5.95
C GLY A 113 5.57 -9.81 -4.58
N LYS A 114 5.85 -10.64 -3.56
CA LYS A 114 6.25 -10.16 -2.22
C LYS A 114 7.59 -9.42 -2.28
N ALA A 115 8.58 -9.99 -2.98
CA ALA A 115 9.89 -9.35 -3.16
C ALA A 115 9.77 -8.00 -3.87
N VAL A 116 8.96 -7.93 -4.93
CA VAL A 116 8.70 -6.68 -5.65
C VAL A 116 8.05 -5.63 -4.74
N ALA A 117 7.07 -6.03 -3.89
CA ALA A 117 6.43 -5.12 -2.95
C ALA A 117 7.42 -4.54 -1.91
N VAL A 118 8.39 -5.36 -1.46
CA VAL A 118 9.47 -4.92 -0.56
C VAL A 118 10.46 -3.98 -1.27
N ILE A 119 10.86 -4.30 -2.51
CA ILE A 119 11.73 -3.43 -3.30
C ILE A 119 11.04 -2.08 -3.56
N MET A 120 9.76 -2.10 -3.91
CA MET A 120 8.97 -0.87 -4.06
C MET A 120 8.94 -0.06 -2.76
N LEU A 121 8.82 -0.71 -1.59
CA LEU A 121 8.89 -0.03 -0.31
C LEU A 121 10.20 0.74 -0.15
N VAL A 122 11.34 0.09 -0.42
CA VAL A 122 12.67 0.74 -0.29
C VAL A 122 12.79 1.95 -1.22
N VAL A 123 12.34 1.81 -2.47
CA VAL A 123 12.34 2.92 -3.45
C VAL A 123 11.43 4.06 -2.99
N GLN A 124 10.27 3.74 -2.42
CA GLN A 124 9.31 4.72 -1.91
C GLN A 124 9.86 5.48 -0.71
N LEU A 125 10.54 4.79 0.23
CA LEU A 125 11.16 5.43 1.39
C LEU A 125 12.24 6.46 0.98
N GLY A 126 13.05 6.13 -0.02
CA GLY A 126 14.07 7.05 -0.56
C GLY A 126 13.49 8.19 -1.40
N GLY A 127 12.37 7.92 -2.10
CA GLY A 127 11.83 8.82 -3.12
C GLY A 127 10.68 9.72 -2.66
N CYS A 128 10.06 9.49 -1.50
CA CYS A 128 8.85 10.20 -1.10
C CYS A 128 9.07 11.61 -0.53
N GLY A 129 10.32 11.98 -0.23
CA GLY A 129 10.62 13.29 0.38
C GLY A 129 10.04 13.48 1.80
N GLY A 130 9.67 12.39 2.47
CA GLY A 130 9.02 12.42 3.79
C GLY A 130 9.98 12.69 4.95
N THR A 131 11.24 12.27 4.83
CA THR A 131 12.28 12.46 5.86
C THR A 131 13.21 13.61 5.52
N PHE A 132 13.54 13.79 4.25
CA PHE A 132 14.41 14.86 3.74
C PHE A 132 13.70 15.60 2.61
N PRO A 133 14.00 16.92 2.42
CA PRO A 133 13.51 17.64 1.26
C PRO A 133 13.96 16.96 -0.02
N ILE A 134 13.04 16.81 -0.98
CA ILE A 134 13.29 16.10 -2.24
C ILE A 134 14.44 16.72 -3.06
N ASP A 135 14.70 18.01 -2.84
CA ASP A 135 15.76 18.77 -3.52
C ASP A 135 17.18 18.28 -3.19
N VAL A 136 17.35 17.64 -2.02
CA VAL A 136 18.63 17.11 -1.54
C VAL A 136 18.85 15.65 -1.99
N THR A 137 17.81 15.00 -2.53
CA THR A 137 17.91 13.61 -2.95
C THR A 137 18.50 13.47 -4.36
N PRO A 138 19.14 12.30 -4.69
CA PRO A 138 19.67 12.03 -6.02
C PRO A 138 18.62 12.24 -7.12
N ALA A 139 19.06 12.64 -8.31
CA ALA A 139 18.19 12.94 -9.45
C ALA A 139 17.21 11.82 -9.81
N PHE A 140 17.61 10.57 -9.62
CA PHE A 140 16.77 9.38 -9.81
C PHE A 140 15.51 9.42 -8.93
N PHE A 141 15.66 9.66 -7.62
CA PHE A 141 14.52 9.72 -6.69
C PHE A 141 13.62 10.92 -6.96
N ARG A 142 14.20 12.04 -7.36
CA ARG A 142 13.44 13.25 -7.76
C ARG A 142 12.56 12.98 -8.98
N ALA A 143 13.08 12.25 -9.96
CA ALA A 143 12.33 11.90 -11.17
C ALA A 143 11.16 10.92 -10.89
N ILE A 144 11.35 9.99 -9.95
CA ILE A 144 10.33 8.97 -9.61
C ILE A 144 9.30 9.49 -8.60
N ASN A 145 9.63 10.46 -7.76
CA ASN A 145 8.75 10.99 -6.71
C ASN A 145 7.29 11.25 -7.16
N PRO A 146 7.03 11.94 -8.31
CA PRO A 146 5.67 12.23 -8.74
C PRO A 146 4.86 11.00 -9.17
N TYR A 147 5.49 9.82 -9.23
CA TYR A 147 4.85 8.55 -9.62
C TYR A 147 4.72 7.58 -8.45
N LEU A 148 5.13 7.93 -7.24
CA LEU A 148 5.08 7.03 -6.10
C LEU A 148 3.73 7.12 -5.39
N PRO A 149 3.02 5.99 -5.16
CA PRO A 149 1.74 6.00 -4.44
C PRO A 149 1.87 6.50 -3.00
N TYR A 150 3.02 6.26 -2.39
CA TYR A 150 3.36 6.71 -1.05
C TYR A 150 3.38 8.25 -0.93
N THR A 151 3.91 8.95 -1.93
CA THR A 151 3.94 10.41 -1.99
C THR A 151 2.54 11.01 -1.94
N PHE A 152 1.59 10.42 -2.70
CA PHE A 152 0.21 10.90 -2.72
C PHE A 152 -0.49 10.76 -1.38
N VAL A 153 -0.19 9.69 -0.63
CA VAL A 153 -0.74 9.51 0.72
C VAL A 153 -0.15 10.53 1.69
N ILE A 154 1.18 10.75 1.66
CA ILE A 154 1.83 11.75 2.52
C ILE A 154 1.26 13.15 2.23
N ASP A 155 1.08 13.52 0.96
CA ASP A 155 0.55 14.82 0.58
C ASP A 155 -0.92 14.96 1.00
N ALA A 156 -1.76 13.92 0.83
CA ALA A 156 -3.14 13.93 1.31
C ALA A 156 -3.23 14.08 2.83
N LEU A 157 -2.39 13.36 3.59
CA LEU A 157 -2.32 13.49 5.05
C LEU A 157 -1.77 14.86 5.47
N ARG A 158 -0.86 15.44 4.68
CA ARG A 158 -0.34 16.79 4.90
C ARG A 158 -1.41 17.85 4.79
N GLU A 159 -2.29 17.76 3.80
CA GLU A 159 -3.43 18.65 3.63
C GLU A 159 -4.41 18.56 4.81
N CYS A 160 -4.58 17.37 5.40
CA CYS A 160 -5.46 17.19 6.56
C CYS A 160 -4.91 17.83 7.83
N VAL A 161 -3.58 17.84 8.01
CA VAL A 161 -2.91 18.37 9.20
C VAL A 161 -2.71 19.88 9.10
N CYS A 162 -2.26 20.38 7.95
CA CYS A 162 -1.96 21.81 7.77
C CYS A 162 -3.16 22.67 7.38
N GLY A 163 -4.29 22.05 7.10
CA GLY A 163 -5.47 22.70 6.52
C GLY A 163 -5.51 22.50 5.01
N THR A 164 -6.69 22.16 4.48
CA THR A 164 -6.88 21.88 3.04
C THR A 164 -6.74 23.16 2.22
N TYR A 165 -5.78 23.17 1.30
CA TYR A 165 -5.61 24.25 0.34
C TYR A 165 -6.23 23.85 -1.00
N GLY A 166 -7.33 24.48 -1.36
CA GLY A 166 -8.02 24.22 -2.62
C GLY A 166 -8.52 22.77 -2.77
N ASN A 167 -8.26 22.16 -3.91
CA ASN A 167 -8.72 20.81 -4.27
C ASN A 167 -7.61 19.74 -4.25
N ASN A 168 -6.41 20.05 -3.73
CA ASN A 168 -5.24 19.17 -3.76
C ASN A 168 -5.49 17.84 -3.04
N TYR A 169 -6.22 17.85 -1.94
CA TYR A 169 -6.61 16.64 -1.21
C TYR A 169 -7.28 15.61 -2.11
N TRP A 170 -8.30 16.02 -2.86
CA TRP A 170 -9.04 15.14 -3.77
C TRP A 170 -8.22 14.69 -4.98
N ILE A 171 -7.33 15.57 -5.46
CA ILE A 171 -6.41 15.26 -6.56
C ILE A 171 -5.42 14.15 -6.11
N CYS A 172 -4.87 14.24 -4.91
CA CYS A 172 -3.98 13.23 -4.37
C CYS A 172 -4.68 11.89 -4.17
N LEU A 173 -5.92 11.89 -3.64
CA LEU A 173 -6.74 10.68 -3.53
C LEU A 173 -7.08 10.10 -4.90
N GLY A 174 -7.43 10.93 -5.89
CA GLY A 174 -7.68 10.50 -7.26
C GLY A 174 -6.47 9.82 -7.90
N LYS A 175 -5.26 10.40 -7.73
CA LYS A 175 -4.01 9.79 -8.19
C LYS A 175 -3.71 8.47 -7.47
N LEU A 176 -4.01 8.38 -6.17
CA LEU A 176 -3.88 7.14 -5.41
C LEU A 176 -4.79 6.04 -5.96
N PHE A 177 -6.04 6.38 -6.32
CA PHE A 177 -6.97 5.41 -6.91
C PHE A 177 -6.52 4.87 -8.28
N VAL A 178 -5.66 5.55 -9.01
CA VAL A 178 -5.06 5.02 -10.25
C VAL A 178 -4.29 3.72 -9.95
N TYR A 179 -3.63 3.63 -8.79
CA TYR A 179 -2.93 2.40 -8.37
C TYR A 179 -3.87 1.24 -8.05
N PHE A 180 -5.10 1.53 -7.63
CA PHE A 180 -6.13 0.50 -7.51
C PHE A 180 -6.45 -0.12 -8.87
N PHE A 181 -6.63 0.70 -9.91
CA PHE A 181 -6.87 0.22 -11.27
C PHE A 181 -5.66 -0.52 -11.85
N ILE A 182 -4.45 -0.03 -11.61
CA ILE A 182 -3.21 -0.74 -11.99
C ILE A 182 -3.16 -2.11 -11.30
N GLY A 183 -3.45 -2.19 -10.01
CA GLY A 183 -3.52 -3.43 -9.25
C GLY A 183 -4.57 -4.39 -9.83
N LEU A 184 -5.77 -3.89 -10.15
CA LEU A 184 -6.83 -4.68 -10.75
C LEU A 184 -6.41 -5.24 -12.12
N LEU A 185 -5.73 -4.45 -12.93
CA LEU A 185 -5.19 -4.88 -14.22
C LEU A 185 -4.11 -5.93 -14.07
N ILE A 186 -3.19 -5.76 -13.12
CA ILE A 186 -2.15 -6.74 -12.79
C ILE A 186 -2.80 -8.06 -12.30
N GLY A 187 -3.70 -7.99 -11.34
CA GLY A 187 -4.33 -9.17 -10.74
C GLY A 187 -5.22 -9.97 -11.70
N THR A 188 -5.83 -9.31 -12.68
CA THR A 188 -6.71 -9.97 -13.65
C THR A 188 -6.00 -10.40 -14.92
N LEU A 189 -5.22 -9.50 -15.55
CA LEU A 189 -4.60 -9.73 -16.85
C LEU A 189 -3.26 -10.48 -16.73
N PHE A 190 -2.37 -10.01 -15.87
CA PHE A 190 -1.04 -10.61 -15.72
C PHE A 190 -1.10 -11.99 -15.05
N ARG A 191 -2.05 -12.22 -14.13
CA ARG A 191 -2.27 -13.55 -13.55
C ARG A 191 -2.56 -14.60 -14.63
N TYR A 192 -3.26 -14.22 -15.71
CA TYR A 192 -3.54 -15.13 -16.83
C TYR A 192 -2.31 -15.36 -17.69
N LEU A 193 -1.57 -14.30 -18.01
CA LEU A 193 -0.42 -14.32 -18.92
C LEU A 193 0.80 -15.06 -18.31
N PHE A 194 1.06 -14.84 -17.02
CA PHE A 194 2.24 -15.40 -16.33
C PHE A 194 1.98 -16.71 -15.58
N ARG A 195 0.84 -17.34 -15.77
CA ARG A 195 0.48 -18.60 -15.09
C ARG A 195 1.42 -19.77 -15.42
N LYS A 196 1.96 -19.82 -16.64
CA LYS A 196 2.89 -20.87 -17.08
C LYS A 196 4.31 -20.71 -16.51
N PRO A 197 4.99 -19.55 -16.67
CA PRO A 197 6.33 -19.37 -16.11
C PRO A 197 6.37 -19.41 -14.58
N MET A 198 5.31 -18.96 -13.90
CA MET A 198 5.23 -18.98 -12.44
C MET A 198 5.21 -20.40 -11.86
N ARG A 199 4.49 -21.34 -12.48
CA ARG A 199 4.50 -22.74 -12.07
C ARG A 199 5.88 -23.39 -12.20
N PHE A 200 6.63 -22.98 -13.20
CA PHE A 200 8.00 -23.46 -13.40
C PHE A 200 8.94 -22.95 -12.30
N PHE A 201 8.81 -21.68 -11.92
CA PHE A 201 9.59 -21.08 -10.83
C PHE A 201 9.22 -21.66 -9.46
N GLU A 202 7.93 -21.80 -9.12
CA GLU A 202 7.46 -22.43 -7.90
C GLU A 202 8.03 -23.85 -7.75
N LYS A 203 7.99 -24.65 -8.83
CA LYS A 203 8.51 -26.02 -8.83
C LYS A 203 10.03 -26.08 -8.60
N LYS A 204 10.78 -25.13 -9.19
CA LYS A 204 12.23 -25.06 -8.98
C LYS A 204 12.60 -24.59 -7.57
N VAL A 205 11.84 -23.70 -6.99
CA VAL A 205 12.06 -23.22 -5.59
C VAL A 205 11.72 -24.31 -4.59
N GLU A 206 10.66 -25.10 -4.82
CA GLU A 206 10.36 -26.30 -4.02
C GLU A 206 11.47 -27.37 -4.12
N GLU A 207 12.06 -27.58 -5.32
CA GLU A 207 13.16 -28.51 -5.54
C GLU A 207 14.47 -28.10 -4.85
N THR A 208 14.66 -26.79 -4.59
CA THR A 208 15.84 -26.27 -3.88
C THR A 208 15.69 -26.26 -2.35
N GLY A 209 14.54 -26.68 -1.79
CA GLY A 209 14.34 -26.80 -0.35
C GLY A 209 14.37 -25.48 0.43
N LEU A 210 14.14 -24.35 -0.24
CA LEU A 210 14.17 -23.01 0.36
C LEU A 210 12.80 -22.56 0.91
N LEU A 211 11.79 -23.44 0.91
CA LEU A 211 10.46 -23.20 1.50
C LEU A 211 10.01 -24.43 2.28
#